data_44ecd425040dff471c71029e6b54c173
#
_entry.id   44ecd425040dff471c71029e6b54c173
#
_cell.length_a   1.000
_cell.length_b   1.000
_cell.length_c   1.000
_cell.angle_alpha   90.00
_cell.angle_beta   90.00
_cell.angle_gamma   90.00
#
_symmetry.space_group_name_H-M   'P 1'
#
loop_
_entity.id
_entity.type
_entity.pdbx_description
1 polymer ?
#
loop_
_entity_poly.entity_id
_entity_poly.type
_entity_poly.pdbx_seq_one_letter_code
_entity_poly.pdbx_strand_id
1 'polypeptide(L)'
;GKLPGLVDTSRQGMDGQPLKLFESGAILLHLAEHHAGEITSASQRSLIAQWLLFANATLAIALFVPSNREREFPRLMEELNRQLAPGRPLVGDLWGAADCAVTAYLAYLPIFFPQEDLSPYPAIQSLITSTQQRPAYRKVMGMA
;
A
#
# COMPACT_ATOMS: atom_id res chain seq x y z
N GLY A 1 14.15 -17.36 -2.05
CA GLY A 1 13.46 -16.27 -2.74
C GLY A 1 12.83 -15.30 -1.75
N LYS A 2 12.60 -14.06 -2.17
CA LYS A 2 11.89 -13.07 -1.34
C LYS A 2 10.39 -13.30 -1.42
N LEU A 3 9.68 -13.03 -0.33
CA LEU A 3 8.21 -13.00 -0.28
C LEU A 3 7.75 -11.53 -0.28
N PRO A 4 6.56 -11.24 -0.86
CA PRO A 4 5.66 -12.16 -1.55
C PRO A 4 6.14 -12.53 -2.96
N GLY A 5 5.63 -13.64 -3.48
CA GLY A 5 5.80 -14.07 -4.86
C GLY A 5 4.45 -14.37 -5.52
N LEU A 6 4.30 -14.05 -6.80
CA LEU A 6 3.13 -14.34 -7.61
C LEU A 6 3.52 -15.18 -8.82
N VAL A 7 2.71 -16.17 -9.15
CA VAL A 7 2.77 -16.89 -10.44
C VAL A 7 1.44 -16.64 -11.15
N ASP A 8 1.48 -15.95 -12.27
CA ASP A 8 0.31 -15.73 -13.12
C ASP A 8 0.32 -16.73 -14.28
N THR A 9 -0.56 -17.72 -14.21
CA THR A 9 -0.68 -18.78 -15.24
C THR A 9 -1.45 -18.31 -16.47
N SER A 10 -2.12 -17.17 -16.40
CA SER A 10 -2.85 -16.57 -17.53
C SER A 10 -1.93 -15.75 -18.45
N ARG A 11 -0.67 -15.54 -18.03
CA ARG A 11 0.32 -14.76 -18.77
C ARG A 11 1.66 -15.49 -18.85
N GLN A 12 2.37 -15.23 -19.92
CA GLN A 12 3.69 -15.82 -20.15
C GLN A 12 4.79 -14.80 -19.85
N GLY A 13 5.85 -15.27 -19.20
CA GLY A 13 7.12 -14.58 -19.10
C GLY A 13 7.91 -14.65 -20.42
N MET A 14 9.08 -14.02 -20.43
CA MET A 14 9.95 -13.98 -21.62
C MET A 14 10.49 -15.36 -22.02
N ASP A 15 10.48 -16.30 -21.11
CA ASP A 15 10.90 -17.70 -21.29
C ASP A 15 9.75 -18.63 -21.75
N GLY A 16 8.56 -18.08 -22.02
CA GLY A 16 7.37 -18.84 -22.41
C GLY A 16 6.71 -19.63 -21.25
N GLN A 17 7.24 -19.53 -20.03
CA GLN A 17 6.65 -20.12 -18.83
C GLN A 17 5.65 -19.16 -18.19
N PRO A 18 4.79 -19.62 -17.25
CA PRO A 18 3.93 -18.72 -16.48
C PRO A 18 4.72 -17.55 -15.88
N LEU A 19 4.15 -16.34 -15.96
CA LEU A 19 4.80 -15.14 -15.46
C LEU A 19 5.02 -15.24 -13.95
N LYS A 20 6.25 -15.01 -13.51
CA LYS A 20 6.65 -15.02 -12.09
C LYS A 20 7.09 -13.63 -11.68
N LEU A 21 6.47 -13.10 -10.62
CA LEU A 21 6.77 -11.78 -10.08
C LEU A 21 7.16 -11.88 -8.61
N PHE A 22 8.04 -11.00 -8.19
CA PHE A 22 8.36 -10.69 -6.79
C PHE A 22 8.30 -9.18 -6.60
N GLU A 23 8.45 -8.68 -5.36
CA GLU A 23 8.16 -7.32 -4.92
C GLU A 23 6.66 -7.00 -4.89
N SER A 24 6.15 -6.67 -3.70
CA SER A 24 4.72 -6.40 -3.48
C SER A 24 4.18 -5.27 -4.37
N GLY A 25 4.97 -4.23 -4.60
CA GLY A 25 4.59 -3.12 -5.48
C GLY A 25 4.43 -3.56 -6.94
N ALA A 26 5.34 -4.39 -7.46
CA ALA A 26 5.25 -4.93 -8.81
C ALA A 26 4.04 -5.88 -8.97
N ILE A 27 3.79 -6.70 -7.95
CA ILE A 27 2.63 -7.60 -7.90
C ILE A 27 1.33 -6.79 -7.89
N LEU A 28 1.22 -5.77 -7.04
CA LEU A 28 0.02 -4.91 -6.98
C LEU A 28 -0.22 -4.19 -8.30
N LEU A 29 0.83 -3.64 -8.93
CA LEU A 29 0.71 -2.98 -10.23
C LEU A 29 0.21 -3.95 -11.30
N HIS A 30 0.76 -5.16 -11.34
CA HIS A 30 0.35 -6.21 -12.27
C HIS A 30 -1.12 -6.61 -12.06
N LEU A 31 -1.55 -6.79 -10.82
CA LEU A 31 -2.94 -7.13 -10.50
C LEU A 31 -3.90 -5.99 -10.86
N ALA A 32 -3.55 -4.74 -10.59
CA ALA A 32 -4.33 -3.57 -10.96
C ALA A 32 -4.52 -3.45 -12.47
N GLU A 33 -3.45 -3.69 -13.24
CA GLU A 33 -3.44 -3.55 -14.69
C GLU A 33 -4.16 -4.71 -15.41
N HIS A 34 -3.93 -5.94 -14.93
CA HIS A 34 -4.31 -7.14 -15.71
C HIS A 34 -5.49 -7.93 -15.14
N HIS A 35 -5.82 -7.73 -13.87
CA HIS A 35 -6.86 -8.52 -13.19
C HIS A 35 -7.98 -7.69 -12.57
N ALA A 36 -7.68 -6.45 -12.14
CA ALA A 36 -8.69 -5.58 -11.50
C ALA A 36 -9.34 -4.59 -12.47
N GLY A 37 -8.79 -4.40 -13.69
CA GLY A 37 -9.29 -3.39 -14.63
C GLY A 37 -9.15 -1.96 -14.11
N GLU A 38 -8.24 -1.73 -13.17
CA GLU A 38 -8.06 -0.44 -12.50
C GLU A 38 -7.31 0.55 -13.40
N ILE A 39 -6.41 0.06 -14.25
CA ILE A 39 -5.56 0.90 -15.10
C ILE A 39 -6.17 1.03 -16.49
N THR A 40 -6.63 2.24 -16.83
CA THR A 40 -7.26 2.57 -18.12
C THR A 40 -6.42 3.52 -18.97
N SER A 41 -5.33 4.07 -18.42
CA SER A 41 -4.41 4.97 -19.13
C SER A 41 -2.99 4.90 -18.59
N ALA A 42 -2.03 5.32 -19.42
CA ALA A 42 -0.63 5.42 -19.01
C ALA A 42 -0.41 6.40 -17.85
N SER A 43 -1.16 7.49 -17.81
CA SER A 43 -1.11 8.47 -16.72
C SER A 43 -1.59 7.87 -15.40
N GLN A 44 -2.70 7.14 -15.42
CA GLN A 44 -3.22 6.45 -14.24
C GLN A 44 -2.24 5.39 -13.74
N ARG A 45 -1.64 4.62 -14.67
CA ARG A 45 -0.58 3.66 -14.33
C ARG A 45 0.59 4.34 -13.62
N SER A 46 1.02 5.49 -14.10
CA SER A 46 2.12 6.24 -13.49
C SER A 46 1.77 6.74 -12.08
N LEU A 47 0.55 7.24 -11.89
CA LEU A 47 0.08 7.68 -10.57
C LEU A 47 -0.01 6.52 -9.58
N ILE A 48 -0.51 5.36 -10.00
CA ILE A 48 -0.54 4.16 -9.15
C ILE A 48 0.89 3.72 -8.82
N ALA A 49 1.77 3.61 -9.81
CA ALA A 49 3.16 3.23 -9.61
C ALA A 49 3.90 4.17 -8.64
N GLN A 50 3.62 5.48 -8.69
CA GLN A 50 4.17 6.47 -7.75
C GLN A 50 3.83 6.11 -6.29
N TRP A 51 2.56 5.77 -6.01
CA TRP A 51 2.13 5.40 -4.66
C TRP A 51 2.68 4.05 -4.21
N LEU A 52 2.81 3.08 -5.12
CA LEU A 52 3.44 1.78 -4.82
C LEU A 52 4.92 1.95 -4.44
N LEU A 53 5.66 2.77 -5.20
CA LEU A 53 7.05 3.09 -4.91
C LEU A 53 7.18 3.89 -3.61
N PHE A 54 6.32 4.89 -3.40
CA PHE A 54 6.27 5.65 -2.16
C PHE A 54 6.06 4.72 -0.95
N ALA A 55 5.10 3.81 -1.01
CA ALA A 55 4.80 2.88 0.08
C ALA A 55 6.02 2.00 0.40
N ASN A 56 6.67 1.41 -0.62
CA ASN A 56 7.75 0.44 -0.42
C ASN A 56 9.12 1.09 -0.15
N ALA A 57 9.42 2.24 -0.75
CA ALA A 57 10.74 2.84 -0.68
C ALA A 57 10.83 4.05 0.26
N THR A 58 9.71 4.67 0.62
CA THR A 58 9.69 5.84 1.51
C THR A 58 8.97 5.52 2.81
N LEU A 59 7.69 5.15 2.74
CA LEU A 59 6.87 4.91 3.93
C LEU A 59 7.40 3.73 4.74
N ALA A 60 7.68 2.59 4.13
CA ALA A 60 8.21 1.42 4.81
C ALA A 60 9.54 1.73 5.52
N ILE A 61 10.45 2.47 4.88
CA ILE A 61 11.74 2.84 5.46
C ILE A 61 11.54 3.80 6.63
N ALA A 62 10.68 4.81 6.49
CA ALA A 62 10.38 5.76 7.55
C ALA A 62 9.72 5.09 8.77
N LEU A 63 9.00 3.99 8.57
CA LEU A 63 8.36 3.25 9.68
C LEU A 63 9.32 2.26 10.36
N PHE A 64 10.07 1.48 9.57
CA PHE A 64 10.77 0.29 10.08
C PHE A 64 12.28 0.45 10.25
N VAL A 65 12.89 1.51 9.73
CA VAL A 65 14.31 1.82 9.96
C VAL A 65 14.43 2.85 11.09
N PRO A 66 14.96 2.50 12.28
CA PRO A 66 14.92 3.38 13.46
C PRO A 66 15.48 4.78 13.22
N SER A 67 16.63 4.90 12.58
CA SER A 67 17.27 6.20 12.28
C SER A 67 16.46 7.08 11.32
N ASN A 68 15.73 6.47 10.38
CA ASN A 68 14.83 7.17 9.48
C ASN A 68 13.54 7.56 10.20
N ARG A 69 13.03 6.67 11.07
CA ARG A 69 11.82 6.93 11.84
C ARG A 69 11.96 8.15 12.74
N GLU A 70 13.05 8.27 13.48
CA GLU A 70 13.31 9.43 14.35
C GLU A 70 13.32 10.76 13.59
N ARG A 71 13.82 10.78 12.35
CA ARG A 71 13.97 12.01 11.57
C ARG A 71 12.77 12.31 10.69
N GLU A 72 12.20 11.30 10.06
CA GLU A 72 11.27 11.49 8.93
C GLU A 72 9.80 11.25 9.35
N PHE A 73 9.57 10.45 10.40
CA PHE A 73 8.21 10.01 10.75
C PHE A 73 7.23 11.18 10.98
N PRO A 74 7.50 12.18 11.83
CA PRO A 74 6.51 13.23 12.11
C PRO A 74 6.13 14.00 10.84
N ARG A 75 7.13 14.42 10.07
CA ARG A 75 6.93 15.17 8.83
C ARG A 75 6.17 14.36 7.77
N LEU A 76 6.52 13.08 7.64
CA LEU A 76 5.89 12.20 6.66
C LEU A 76 4.43 11.93 7.03
N MET A 77 4.14 11.71 8.33
CA MET A 77 2.77 11.50 8.81
C MET A 77 1.91 12.75 8.66
N GLU A 78 2.46 13.93 8.93
CA GLU A 78 1.76 15.20 8.72
C GLU A 78 1.38 15.39 7.25
N GLU A 79 2.33 15.21 6.33
CA GLU A 79 2.10 15.33 4.89
C GLU A 79 1.08 14.30 4.41
N LEU A 80 1.24 13.04 4.80
CA LEU A 80 0.34 11.96 4.41
C LEU A 80 -1.07 12.17 4.98
N ASN A 81 -1.18 12.62 6.22
CA ASN A 81 -2.47 12.96 6.84
C ASN A 81 -3.18 14.07 6.04
N ARG A 82 -2.45 15.07 5.57
CA ARG A 82 -2.98 16.14 4.73
C ARG A 82 -3.47 15.62 3.37
N GLN A 83 -2.75 14.70 2.75
CA GLN A 83 -3.15 14.08 1.48
C GLN A 83 -4.40 13.21 1.64
N LEU A 84 -4.56 12.55 2.77
CA LEU A 84 -5.68 11.67 3.08
C LEU A 84 -6.91 12.40 3.63
N ALA A 85 -6.76 13.66 4.07
CA ALA A 85 -7.84 14.44 4.70
C ALA A 85 -9.13 14.54 3.87
N PRO A 86 -9.11 14.59 2.51
CA PRO A 86 -10.32 14.58 1.69
C PRO A 86 -11.17 13.30 1.79
N GLY A 87 -10.64 12.21 2.36
CA GLY A 87 -11.36 10.94 2.54
C GLY A 87 -11.68 10.20 1.24
N ARG A 88 -10.99 10.53 0.15
CA ARG A 88 -11.14 9.89 -1.17
C ARG A 88 -9.96 8.97 -1.47
N PRO A 89 -10.11 8.04 -2.43
CA PRO A 89 -9.00 7.20 -2.90
C PRO A 89 -7.79 8.01 -3.38
N LEU A 90 -6.60 7.44 -3.27
CA LEU A 90 -5.35 8.07 -3.66
C LEU A 90 -5.24 8.27 -5.19
N VAL A 91 -5.85 7.37 -5.95
CA VAL A 91 -5.91 7.45 -7.42
C VAL A 91 -7.31 7.06 -7.89
N GLY A 92 -7.94 7.93 -8.70
CA GLY A 92 -9.27 7.69 -9.24
C GLY A 92 -10.39 7.80 -8.20
N ASP A 93 -11.50 7.12 -8.45
CA ASP A 93 -12.73 7.24 -7.67
C ASP A 93 -13.01 6.02 -6.77
N LEU A 94 -12.24 4.94 -6.95
CA LEU A 94 -12.39 3.70 -6.19
C LEU A 94 -11.10 3.34 -5.46
N TRP A 95 -11.28 2.75 -4.27
CA TRP A 95 -10.16 2.21 -3.51
C TRP A 95 -9.44 1.12 -4.32
N GLY A 96 -8.15 1.25 -4.53
CA GLY A 96 -7.37 0.42 -5.43
C GLY A 96 -5.99 0.05 -4.92
N ALA A 97 -5.09 -0.27 -5.86
CA ALA A 97 -3.74 -0.72 -5.56
C ALA A 97 -2.90 0.32 -4.80
N ALA A 98 -3.04 1.61 -5.14
CA ALA A 98 -2.37 2.70 -4.44
C ALA A 98 -2.78 2.75 -2.96
N ASP A 99 -4.09 2.70 -2.70
CA ASP A 99 -4.63 2.68 -1.34
C ASP A 99 -4.17 1.42 -0.60
N CYS A 100 -4.24 0.26 -1.24
CA CYS A 100 -3.79 -1.01 -0.67
C CYS A 100 -2.34 -0.93 -0.19
N ALA A 101 -1.44 -0.43 -1.01
CA ALA A 101 -0.02 -0.34 -0.67
C ALA A 101 0.23 0.57 0.53
N VAL A 102 -0.37 1.76 0.55
CA VAL A 102 -0.18 2.72 1.65
C VAL A 102 -0.84 2.23 2.93
N THR A 103 -2.08 1.75 2.85
CA THR A 103 -2.84 1.32 4.04
C THR A 103 -2.25 0.07 4.69
N ALA A 104 -1.64 -0.83 3.91
CA ALA A 104 -0.97 -2.01 4.45
C ALA A 104 0.13 -1.63 5.44
N TYR A 105 0.95 -0.61 5.12
CA TYR A 105 2.00 -0.14 6.02
C TYR A 105 1.43 0.66 7.19
N LEU A 106 0.46 1.54 6.97
CA LEU A 106 -0.14 2.32 8.06
C LEU A 106 -0.87 1.43 9.08
N ALA A 107 -1.52 0.36 8.62
CA ALA A 107 -2.20 -0.59 9.50
C ALA A 107 -1.24 -1.38 10.41
N TYR A 108 0.06 -1.37 10.14
CA TYR A 108 1.06 -1.92 11.04
C TYR A 108 1.40 -1.00 12.22
N LEU A 109 1.09 0.31 12.16
CA LEU A 109 1.38 1.24 13.24
C LEU A 109 0.82 0.77 14.59
N PRO A 110 -0.48 0.49 14.75
CA PRO A 110 -1.01 0.05 16.03
C PRO A 110 -0.52 -1.35 16.45
N ILE A 111 0.03 -2.14 15.53
CA ILE A 111 0.52 -3.50 15.80
C ILE A 111 1.96 -3.47 16.31
N PHE A 112 2.85 -2.79 15.59
CA PHE A 112 4.29 -2.79 15.88
C PHE A 112 4.75 -1.57 16.70
N PHE A 113 3.96 -0.52 16.72
CA PHE A 113 4.29 0.75 17.38
C PHE A 113 3.11 1.29 18.19
N PRO A 114 2.55 0.50 19.12
CA PRO A 114 1.35 0.88 19.87
C PRO A 114 1.55 2.11 20.77
N GLN A 115 2.81 2.48 21.02
CA GLN A 115 3.18 3.67 21.81
C GLN A 115 3.13 4.97 20.99
N GLU A 116 3.00 4.88 19.66
CA GLU A 116 2.95 6.07 18.81
C GLU A 116 1.60 6.78 18.95
N ASP A 117 1.67 8.07 19.28
CA ASP A 117 0.48 8.90 19.31
C ASP A 117 0.03 9.29 17.90
N LEU A 118 -1.06 8.71 17.45
CA LEU A 118 -1.68 9.04 16.17
C LEU A 118 -2.76 10.11 16.26
N SER A 119 -3.02 10.66 17.44
CA SER A 119 -4.05 11.70 17.64
C SER A 119 -3.84 12.96 16.78
N PRO A 120 -2.61 13.37 16.42
CA PRO A 120 -2.40 14.46 15.48
C PRO A 120 -2.78 14.15 14.03
N TYR A 121 -3.04 12.88 13.70
CA TYR A 121 -3.23 12.41 12.33
C TYR A 121 -4.61 11.73 12.13
N PRO A 122 -5.72 12.48 12.23
CA PRO A 122 -7.08 11.89 12.23
C PRO A 122 -7.44 11.20 10.91
N ALA A 123 -6.93 11.68 9.76
CA ALA A 123 -7.17 11.03 8.48
C ALA A 123 -6.46 9.67 8.39
N ILE A 124 -5.25 9.56 8.92
CA ILE A 124 -4.51 8.30 9.02
C ILE A 124 -5.25 7.34 9.97
N GLN A 125 -5.71 7.79 11.13
CA GLN A 125 -6.50 6.96 12.07
C GLN A 125 -7.77 6.41 11.41
N SER A 126 -8.51 7.28 10.71
CA SER A 126 -9.71 6.89 9.98
C SER A 126 -9.41 5.84 8.90
N LEU A 127 -8.33 6.03 8.16
CA LEU A 127 -7.90 5.08 7.13
C LEU A 127 -7.50 3.72 7.72
N ILE A 128 -6.75 3.71 8.82
CA ILE A 128 -6.39 2.47 9.53
C ILE A 128 -7.67 1.74 9.96
N THR A 129 -8.59 2.44 10.63
CA THR A 129 -9.84 1.87 11.12
C THR A 129 -10.67 1.27 9.97
N SER A 130 -10.87 2.02 8.89
CA SER A 130 -11.63 1.55 7.73
C SER A 130 -10.96 0.35 7.04
N THR A 131 -9.63 0.34 6.98
CA THR A 131 -8.86 -0.78 6.42
C THR A 131 -9.03 -2.04 7.26
N GLN A 132 -8.96 -1.94 8.58
CA GLN A 132 -9.15 -3.07 9.50
C GLN A 132 -10.57 -3.66 9.45
N GLN A 133 -11.55 -2.90 9.01
CA GLN A 133 -12.94 -3.36 8.81
C GLN A 133 -13.14 -4.09 7.48
N ARG A 134 -12.22 -4.00 6.52
CA ARG A 134 -12.35 -4.64 5.21
C ARG A 134 -12.32 -6.17 5.35
N PRO A 135 -13.27 -6.89 4.74
CA PRO A 135 -13.33 -8.37 4.84
C PRO A 135 -12.02 -9.04 4.39
N ALA A 136 -11.39 -8.54 3.33
CA ALA A 136 -10.13 -9.08 2.83
C ALA A 136 -8.98 -8.90 3.85
N TYR A 137 -8.89 -7.72 4.50
CA TYR A 137 -7.91 -7.47 5.54
C TYR A 137 -8.13 -8.42 6.73
N ARG A 138 -9.37 -8.49 7.25
CA ARG A 138 -9.72 -9.35 8.38
C ARG A 138 -9.37 -10.81 8.10
N LYS A 139 -9.71 -11.29 6.89
CA LYS A 139 -9.39 -12.66 6.47
C LYS A 139 -7.89 -12.95 6.48
N VAL A 140 -7.09 -12.06 5.92
CA VAL A 140 -5.61 -12.21 5.86
C VAL A 140 -4.98 -12.14 7.25
N MET A 141 -5.50 -11.26 8.12
CA MET A 141 -4.98 -11.09 9.49
C MET A 141 -5.54 -12.13 10.49
N GLY A 142 -6.35 -13.08 10.05
CA GLY A 142 -6.97 -14.08 10.93
C GLY A 142 -7.96 -13.49 11.93
N MET A 143 -8.54 -12.34 11.63
CA MET A 143 -9.56 -11.69 12.44
C MET A 143 -10.92 -12.21 12.00
N ALA A 144 -11.51 -13.07 12.83
CA ALA A 144 -12.86 -13.61 12.59
C ALA A 144 -13.95 -12.51 12.65
#